data_2ec76a2de49b012174ba6f342c57d1cc
#
_entry.id   2ec76a2de49b012174ba6f342c57d1cc
#
_cell.length_a   1.000
_cell.length_b   1.000
_cell.length_c   1.000
_cell.angle_alpha   90.00
_cell.angle_beta   90.00
_cell.angle_gamma   90.00
#
_symmetry.space_group_name_H-M   'P 1'
#
loop_
_entity.id
_entity.type
_entity.pdbx_description
1 polymer ?
#
loop_
_entity_poly.entity_id
_entity_poly.type
_entity_poly.pdbx_seq_one_letter_code
_entity_poly.pdbx_strand_id
1 'polypeptide(L)'
;RSKKVVFKFIMENFDVVVIGGGPGGYVCAIRAAQLGHKTACIESRGSLGGTCLNVGCIPSKSLLHSAEMFHKANKEFDKIGITTTGLSLDVSKMMSHKLKTVDGLTKGVEFLFKKNKVTYIKGYGSFASNNTVNIKNSDGSDSQVMGKHIIIATGSSVATLPNINID
;
A
#
# COMPACT_ATOMS: atom_id res chain seq x y z
N ARG A 1 -6.88 44.67 -19.84
CA ARG A 1 -7.90 43.84 -19.15
C ARG A 1 -7.36 42.41 -19.13
N SER A 2 -6.80 42.01 -17.99
CA SER A 2 -6.30 40.66 -17.73
C SER A 2 -7.52 39.71 -17.64
N LYS A 3 -7.61 38.73 -18.53
CA LYS A 3 -8.58 37.63 -18.41
C LYS A 3 -8.10 36.72 -17.28
N LYS A 4 -8.71 36.81 -16.09
CA LYS A 4 -8.57 35.79 -15.06
C LYS A 4 -9.14 34.50 -15.63
N VAL A 5 -8.24 33.56 -15.96
CA VAL A 5 -8.63 32.16 -16.24
C VAL A 5 -9.07 31.56 -14.91
N VAL A 6 -10.38 31.51 -14.70
CA VAL A 6 -10.96 30.77 -13.57
C VAL A 6 -10.86 29.29 -13.92
N PHE A 7 -9.84 28.60 -13.41
CA PHE A 7 -9.83 27.14 -13.43
C PHE A 7 -10.99 26.67 -12.56
N LYS A 8 -12.08 26.25 -13.23
CA LYS A 8 -13.17 25.57 -12.55
C LYS A 8 -12.66 24.19 -12.15
N PHE A 9 -12.17 24.04 -10.93
CA PHE A 9 -11.84 22.74 -10.36
C PHE A 9 -13.12 21.89 -10.39
N ILE A 10 -13.20 20.94 -11.30
CA ILE A 10 -14.30 19.96 -11.32
C ILE A 10 -14.00 18.99 -10.18
N MET A 11 -14.65 19.22 -9.04
CA MET A 11 -14.56 18.32 -7.89
C MET A 11 -15.26 17.01 -8.25
N GLU A 12 -14.53 15.92 -8.24
CA GLU A 12 -15.09 14.60 -8.55
C GLU A 12 -15.89 14.06 -7.38
N ASN A 13 -17.10 13.53 -7.66
CA ASN A 13 -18.01 12.99 -6.65
C ASN A 13 -17.98 11.47 -6.65
N PHE A 14 -17.95 10.89 -5.44
CA PHE A 14 -17.97 9.47 -5.18
C PHE A 14 -19.08 9.11 -4.18
N ASP A 15 -19.55 7.87 -4.22
CA ASP A 15 -20.43 7.35 -3.17
C ASP A 15 -19.61 7.03 -1.92
N VAL A 16 -18.41 6.45 -2.12
CA VAL A 16 -17.48 6.08 -1.04
C VAL A 16 -16.08 6.60 -1.35
N VAL A 17 -15.48 7.29 -0.39
CA VAL A 17 -14.07 7.68 -0.39
C VAL A 17 -13.36 6.98 0.76
N VAL A 18 -12.33 6.21 0.46
CA VAL A 18 -11.52 5.51 1.47
C VAL A 18 -10.18 6.22 1.60
N ILE A 19 -9.81 6.65 2.80
CA ILE A 19 -8.51 7.26 3.09
C ILE A 19 -7.60 6.19 3.70
N GLY A 20 -6.58 5.78 2.92
CA GLY A 20 -5.65 4.72 3.25
C GLY A 20 -5.87 3.45 2.42
N GLY A 21 -4.83 3.01 1.73
CA GLY A 21 -4.82 1.83 0.84
C GLY A 21 -4.20 0.59 1.49
N GLY A 22 -4.18 0.50 2.82
CA GLY A 22 -3.77 -0.69 3.57
C GLY A 22 -4.83 -1.79 3.54
N PRO A 23 -4.62 -2.94 4.25
CA PRO A 23 -5.56 -4.08 4.22
C PRO A 23 -7.01 -3.72 4.56
N GLY A 24 -7.24 -2.84 5.53
CA GLY A 24 -8.58 -2.34 5.83
C GLY A 24 -9.17 -1.51 4.69
N GLY A 25 -8.34 -0.66 4.08
CA GLY A 25 -8.80 0.28 3.04
C GLY A 25 -9.01 -0.37 1.69
N TYR A 26 -8.04 -1.10 1.14
CA TYR A 26 -8.19 -1.68 -0.19
C TYR A 26 -9.28 -2.75 -0.25
N VAL A 27 -9.44 -3.55 0.81
CA VAL A 27 -10.53 -4.54 0.89
C VAL A 27 -11.89 -3.84 0.91
N CYS A 28 -12.02 -2.80 1.73
CA CYS A 28 -13.23 -1.99 1.80
C CYS A 28 -13.56 -1.33 0.46
N ALA A 29 -12.58 -0.70 -0.20
CA ALA A 29 -12.78 -0.03 -1.48
C ALA A 29 -13.23 -1.00 -2.58
N ILE A 30 -12.59 -2.16 -2.68
CA ILE A 30 -12.97 -3.22 -3.63
C ILE A 30 -14.41 -3.69 -3.34
N ARG A 31 -14.73 -3.94 -2.07
CA ARG A 31 -16.07 -4.41 -1.70
C ARG A 31 -17.16 -3.38 -1.97
N ALA A 32 -16.92 -2.12 -1.66
CA ALA A 32 -17.86 -1.03 -1.97
C ALA A 32 -18.12 -0.95 -3.49
N ALA A 33 -17.07 -1.03 -4.30
CA ALA A 33 -17.20 -1.02 -5.75
C ALA A 33 -17.96 -2.25 -6.29
N GLN A 34 -17.75 -3.44 -5.74
CA GLN A 34 -18.50 -4.66 -6.07
C GLN A 34 -19.99 -4.55 -5.74
N LEU A 35 -20.35 -3.75 -4.75
CA LEU A 35 -21.73 -3.45 -4.36
C LEU A 35 -22.36 -2.34 -5.23
N GLY A 36 -21.63 -1.86 -6.26
CA GLY A 36 -22.14 -0.87 -7.22
C GLY A 36 -21.88 0.59 -6.83
N HIS A 37 -21.14 0.87 -5.76
CA HIS A 37 -20.80 2.23 -5.36
C HIS A 37 -19.63 2.78 -6.19
N LYS A 38 -19.75 4.01 -6.69
CA LYS A 38 -18.61 4.74 -7.27
C LYS A 38 -17.61 5.05 -6.14
N THR A 39 -16.45 4.39 -6.17
CA THR A 39 -15.51 4.38 -5.06
C THR A 39 -14.14 4.94 -5.45
N ALA A 40 -13.57 5.79 -4.57
CA ALA A 40 -12.17 6.20 -4.62
C ALA A 40 -11.40 5.71 -3.40
N CYS A 41 -10.11 5.46 -3.57
CA CYS A 41 -9.17 5.17 -2.48
C CYS A 41 -7.94 6.07 -2.61
N ILE A 42 -7.64 6.80 -1.54
CA ILE A 42 -6.52 7.74 -1.46
C ILE A 42 -5.40 7.07 -0.65
N GLU A 43 -4.18 7.00 -1.20
CA GLU A 43 -3.04 6.36 -0.54
C GLU A 43 -1.79 7.24 -0.65
N SER A 44 -1.20 7.57 0.49
CA SER A 44 -0.06 8.48 0.59
C SER A 44 1.30 7.83 0.33
N ARG A 45 1.44 6.53 0.55
CA ARG A 45 2.70 5.78 0.34
C ARG A 45 3.08 5.66 -1.15
N GLY A 46 2.13 5.85 -2.06
CA GLY A 46 2.33 5.67 -3.50
C GLY A 46 2.17 4.23 -3.99
N SER A 47 2.05 3.25 -3.09
CA SER A 47 1.73 1.85 -3.40
C SER A 47 0.65 1.31 -2.47
N LEU A 48 -0.27 0.51 -3.00
CA LEU A 48 -1.33 -0.13 -2.22
C LEU A 48 -0.77 -1.27 -1.33
N GLY A 49 -1.57 -1.69 -0.34
CA GLY A 49 -1.23 -2.80 0.53
C GLY A 49 -0.76 -2.40 1.94
N GLY A 50 -0.55 -1.10 2.18
CA GLY A 50 -0.19 -0.54 3.49
C GLY A 50 1.08 -1.13 4.08
N THR A 51 1.20 -1.11 5.39
CA THR A 51 2.35 -1.65 6.14
C THR A 51 2.55 -3.14 5.86
N CYS A 52 1.47 -3.93 5.85
CA CYS A 52 1.57 -5.39 5.69
C CYS A 52 2.30 -5.79 4.40
N LEU A 53 1.87 -5.30 3.24
CA LEU A 53 2.45 -5.69 1.96
C LEU A 53 3.82 -5.05 1.72
N ASN A 54 3.99 -3.79 2.12
CA ASN A 54 5.17 -3.03 1.72
C ASN A 54 6.37 -3.22 2.66
N VAL A 55 6.15 -3.23 3.98
CA VAL A 55 7.24 -3.20 4.97
C VAL A 55 7.04 -4.14 6.16
N GLY A 56 5.96 -4.90 6.21
CA GLY A 56 5.60 -5.77 7.34
C GLY A 56 5.49 -7.25 6.97
N CYS A 57 4.27 -7.77 6.92
CA CYS A 57 3.97 -9.20 6.81
C CYS A 57 4.67 -9.88 5.62
N ILE A 58 4.57 -9.29 4.45
CA ILE A 58 5.06 -9.92 3.22
C ILE A 58 6.60 -9.93 3.15
N PRO A 59 7.30 -8.79 3.27
CA PRO A 59 8.75 -8.82 3.23
C PRO A 59 9.35 -9.68 4.34
N SER A 60 8.81 -9.65 5.57
CA SER A 60 9.33 -10.47 6.66
C SER A 60 9.14 -11.96 6.40
N LYS A 61 7.96 -12.41 5.92
CA LYS A 61 7.73 -13.82 5.60
C LYS A 61 8.59 -14.30 4.44
N SER A 62 8.82 -13.46 3.44
CA SER A 62 9.74 -13.79 2.34
C SER A 62 11.17 -14.02 2.84
N LEU A 63 11.66 -13.16 3.73
CA LEU A 63 13.00 -13.30 4.30
C LEU A 63 13.11 -14.49 5.26
N LEU A 64 12.12 -14.68 6.14
CA LEU A 64 12.07 -15.81 7.05
C LEU A 64 12.04 -17.14 6.31
N HIS A 65 11.26 -17.24 5.23
CA HIS A 65 11.22 -18.46 4.40
C HIS A 65 12.59 -18.76 3.79
N SER A 66 13.26 -17.75 3.23
CA SER A 66 14.61 -17.93 2.66
C SER A 66 15.62 -18.34 3.73
N ALA A 67 15.56 -17.74 4.92
CA ALA A 67 16.43 -18.09 6.05
C ALA A 67 16.16 -19.51 6.54
N GLU A 68 14.90 -19.93 6.63
CA GLU A 68 14.50 -21.28 7.00
C GLU A 68 15.02 -22.32 6.02
N MET A 69 14.90 -22.09 4.71
CA MET A 69 15.43 -22.99 3.68
C MET A 69 16.94 -23.13 3.78
N PHE A 70 17.66 -22.04 3.99
CA PHE A 70 19.11 -22.08 4.21
C PHE A 70 19.48 -22.87 5.47
N HIS A 71 18.77 -22.64 6.58
CA HIS A 71 18.99 -23.35 7.83
C HIS A 71 18.74 -24.87 7.68
N LYS A 72 17.62 -25.26 7.06
CA LYS A 72 17.30 -26.66 6.79
C LYS A 72 18.35 -27.33 5.93
N ALA A 73 18.78 -26.68 4.85
CA ALA A 73 19.82 -27.21 3.98
C ALA A 73 21.16 -27.40 4.71
N ASN A 74 21.50 -26.52 5.65
CA ASN A 74 22.75 -26.55 6.39
C ASN A 74 22.75 -27.52 7.60
N LYS A 75 21.59 -27.78 8.23
CA LYS A 75 21.51 -28.49 9.53
C LYS A 75 20.66 -29.75 9.50
N GLU A 76 19.76 -29.92 8.55
CA GLU A 76 18.75 -30.96 8.62
C GLU A 76 18.75 -31.88 7.39
N PHE A 77 19.20 -31.45 6.22
CA PHE A 77 19.15 -32.24 4.99
C PHE A 77 19.96 -33.53 5.08
N ASP A 78 21.13 -33.50 5.76
CA ASP A 78 21.98 -34.68 5.96
C ASP A 78 21.24 -35.77 6.76
N LYS A 79 20.39 -35.37 7.72
CA LYS A 79 19.61 -36.32 8.55
C LYS A 79 18.57 -37.12 7.75
N ILE A 80 18.18 -36.61 6.59
CA ILE A 80 17.22 -37.28 5.70
C ILE A 80 17.87 -37.79 4.40
N GLY A 81 19.21 -37.92 4.40
CA GLY A 81 19.97 -38.47 3.30
C GLY A 81 20.23 -37.53 2.12
N ILE A 82 20.02 -36.22 2.28
CA ILE A 82 20.31 -35.22 1.26
C ILE A 82 21.63 -34.53 1.60
N THR A 83 22.67 -34.83 0.85
CA THR A 83 23.99 -34.19 1.02
C THR A 83 24.04 -32.90 0.19
N THR A 84 24.43 -31.81 0.84
CA THR A 84 24.66 -30.51 0.19
C THR A 84 26.16 -30.17 0.23
N THR A 85 26.71 -29.73 -0.90
CA THR A 85 28.09 -29.25 -1.00
C THR A 85 28.09 -27.79 -1.45
N GLY A 86 28.95 -26.96 -0.85
CA GLY A 86 29.14 -25.57 -1.27
C GLY A 86 27.92 -24.66 -1.01
N LEU A 87 27.13 -24.93 0.04
CA LEU A 87 26.01 -24.08 0.41
C LEU A 87 26.49 -22.69 0.80
N SER A 88 26.01 -21.67 0.11
CA SER A 88 26.29 -20.26 0.40
C SER A 88 25.03 -19.42 0.31
N LEU A 89 25.00 -18.30 1.03
CA LEU A 89 23.90 -17.35 1.02
C LEU A 89 24.30 -16.07 0.25
N ASP A 90 23.57 -15.78 -0.81
CA ASP A 90 23.64 -14.50 -1.53
C ASP A 90 22.52 -13.58 -0.99
N VAL A 91 22.88 -12.70 -0.05
CA VAL A 91 21.95 -11.76 0.57
C VAL A 91 21.35 -10.81 -0.46
N SER A 92 22.10 -10.37 -1.47
CA SER A 92 21.60 -9.48 -2.52
C SER A 92 20.48 -10.13 -3.33
N LYS A 93 20.64 -11.41 -3.70
CA LYS A 93 19.59 -12.17 -4.38
C LYS A 93 18.39 -12.41 -3.48
N MET A 94 18.59 -12.71 -2.20
CA MET A 94 17.51 -12.87 -1.22
C MET A 94 16.70 -11.58 -1.08
N MET A 95 17.36 -10.41 -0.99
CA MET A 95 16.69 -9.12 -0.95
C MET A 95 15.94 -8.81 -2.25
N SER A 96 16.52 -9.13 -3.40
CA SER A 96 15.87 -8.98 -4.71
C SER A 96 14.63 -9.87 -4.83
N HIS A 97 14.68 -11.10 -4.34
CA HIS A 97 13.52 -12.01 -4.28
C HIS A 97 12.40 -11.42 -3.41
N LYS A 98 12.74 -10.94 -2.22
CA LYS A 98 11.79 -10.26 -1.32
C LYS A 98 11.12 -9.07 -2.01
N LEU A 99 11.88 -8.21 -2.70
CA LEU A 99 11.33 -7.05 -3.42
C LEU A 99 10.39 -7.44 -4.56
N LYS A 100 10.73 -8.49 -5.34
CA LYS A 100 9.84 -9.03 -6.38
C LYS A 100 8.52 -9.54 -5.80
N THR A 101 8.56 -10.20 -4.65
CA THR A 101 7.36 -10.69 -3.96
C THR A 101 6.45 -9.53 -3.55
N VAL A 102 7.01 -8.48 -2.96
CA VAL A 102 6.27 -7.26 -2.58
C VAL A 102 5.66 -6.59 -3.81
N ASP A 103 6.45 -6.36 -4.86
CA ASP A 103 6.00 -5.73 -6.11
C ASP A 103 4.85 -6.51 -6.77
N GLY A 104 4.97 -7.84 -6.83
CA GLY A 104 3.92 -8.69 -7.38
C GLY A 104 2.59 -8.56 -6.63
N LEU A 105 2.61 -8.50 -5.30
CA LEU A 105 1.40 -8.41 -4.49
C LEU A 105 0.79 -7.01 -4.52
N THR A 106 1.60 -5.95 -4.46
CA THR A 106 1.10 -4.57 -4.55
C THR A 106 0.47 -4.30 -5.91
N LYS A 107 1.09 -4.75 -7.01
CA LYS A 107 0.52 -4.72 -8.37
C LYS A 107 -0.75 -5.55 -8.49
N GLY A 108 -0.83 -6.67 -7.77
CA GLY A 108 -2.04 -7.48 -7.69
C GLY A 108 -3.22 -6.70 -7.11
N VAL A 109 -3.01 -5.91 -6.07
CA VAL A 109 -4.05 -5.03 -5.50
C VAL A 109 -4.43 -3.91 -6.48
N GLU A 110 -3.45 -3.30 -7.18
CA GLU A 110 -3.74 -2.30 -8.23
C GLU A 110 -4.57 -2.91 -9.38
N PHE A 111 -4.27 -4.15 -9.77
CA PHE A 111 -5.07 -4.87 -10.77
C PHE A 111 -6.52 -5.08 -10.29
N LEU A 112 -6.71 -5.44 -9.02
CA LEU A 112 -8.05 -5.59 -8.43
C LEU A 112 -8.80 -4.25 -8.40
N PHE A 113 -8.13 -3.14 -8.14
CA PHE A 113 -8.72 -1.80 -8.24
C PHE A 113 -9.22 -1.52 -9.65
N LYS A 114 -8.38 -1.75 -10.68
CA LYS A 114 -8.76 -1.58 -12.09
C LYS A 114 -9.95 -2.48 -12.46
N LYS A 115 -9.89 -3.76 -12.08
CA LYS A 115 -10.96 -4.74 -12.37
C LYS A 115 -12.30 -4.33 -11.78
N ASN A 116 -12.30 -3.76 -10.57
CA ASN A 116 -13.50 -3.33 -9.86
C ASN A 116 -13.82 -1.83 -10.07
N LYS A 117 -13.09 -1.14 -10.95
CA LYS A 117 -13.29 0.30 -11.25
C LYS A 117 -13.17 1.21 -10.02
N VAL A 118 -12.31 0.86 -9.07
CA VAL A 118 -11.95 1.75 -7.95
C VAL A 118 -10.99 2.81 -8.46
N THR A 119 -11.30 4.08 -8.23
CA THR A 119 -10.40 5.19 -8.55
C THR A 119 -9.26 5.22 -7.52
N TYR A 120 -8.03 4.98 -7.97
CA TYR A 120 -6.83 5.06 -7.13
C TYR A 120 -6.23 6.45 -7.21
N ILE A 121 -6.13 7.15 -6.08
CA ILE A 121 -5.57 8.50 -5.98
C ILE A 121 -4.31 8.44 -5.11
N LYS A 122 -3.17 8.80 -5.71
CA LYS A 122 -1.87 8.84 -5.00
C LYS A 122 -1.69 10.19 -4.34
N GLY A 123 -1.79 10.24 -3.02
CA GLY A 123 -1.65 11.47 -2.27
C GLY A 123 -2.06 11.32 -0.80
N TYR A 124 -1.87 12.40 -0.06
CA TYR A 124 -2.25 12.47 1.35
C TYR A 124 -3.61 13.12 1.49
N GLY A 125 -4.58 12.37 2.02
CA GLY A 125 -5.97 12.83 2.24
C GLY A 125 -6.13 13.49 3.61
N SER A 126 -6.81 14.63 3.64
CA SER A 126 -7.23 15.32 4.86
C SER A 126 -8.64 15.88 4.70
N PHE A 127 -9.40 15.96 5.80
CA PHE A 127 -10.75 16.51 5.73
C PHE A 127 -10.75 18.02 5.49
N ALA A 128 -11.54 18.47 4.49
CA ALA A 128 -11.89 19.86 4.30
C ALA A 128 -13.27 20.16 4.92
N SER A 129 -14.17 19.17 4.90
CA SER A 129 -15.50 19.20 5.53
C SER A 129 -15.96 17.76 5.79
N ASN A 130 -17.18 17.58 6.31
CA ASN A 130 -17.75 16.26 6.60
C ASN A 130 -17.83 15.31 5.39
N ASN A 131 -17.85 15.86 4.17
CA ASN A 131 -18.00 15.10 2.93
C ASN A 131 -16.96 15.45 1.88
N THR A 132 -15.97 16.29 2.19
CA THR A 132 -14.93 16.74 1.26
C THR A 132 -13.55 16.41 1.81
N VAL A 133 -12.72 15.81 0.95
CA VAL A 133 -11.33 15.46 1.27
C VAL A 133 -10.41 16.27 0.37
N ASN A 134 -9.50 17.03 1.01
CA ASN A 134 -8.35 17.62 0.35
C ASN A 134 -7.31 16.53 0.10
N ILE A 135 -6.67 16.56 -1.04
CA ILE A 135 -5.62 15.62 -1.42
C ILE A 135 -4.39 16.42 -1.81
N LYS A 136 -3.31 16.21 -1.07
CA LYS A 136 -1.98 16.63 -1.49
C LYS A 136 -1.40 15.52 -2.34
N ASN A 137 -1.42 15.72 -3.66
CA ASN A 137 -0.99 14.71 -4.62
C ASN A 137 0.53 14.48 -4.54
N SER A 138 0.98 13.31 -4.99
CA SER A 138 2.41 12.96 -4.97
C SER A 138 3.28 13.80 -5.91
N ASP A 139 2.67 14.49 -6.88
CA ASP A 139 3.33 15.46 -7.76
C ASP A 139 3.42 16.88 -7.17
N GLY A 140 2.92 17.06 -5.93
CA GLY A 140 2.90 18.34 -5.23
C GLY A 140 1.69 19.23 -5.53
N SER A 141 0.81 18.83 -6.44
CA SER A 141 -0.45 19.56 -6.70
C SER A 141 -1.50 19.26 -5.61
N ASP A 142 -2.46 20.17 -5.46
CA ASP A 142 -3.61 20.00 -4.58
C ASP A 142 -4.86 19.69 -5.40
N SER A 143 -5.67 18.77 -4.89
CA SER A 143 -6.97 18.46 -5.46
C SER A 143 -8.00 18.16 -4.35
N GLN A 144 -9.28 18.07 -4.73
CA GLN A 144 -10.35 17.76 -3.80
C GLN A 144 -11.30 16.72 -4.40
N VAL A 145 -11.84 15.87 -3.55
CA VAL A 145 -12.92 14.95 -3.90
C VAL A 145 -14.05 15.03 -2.88
N MET A 146 -15.26 14.75 -3.31
CA MET A 146 -16.42 14.61 -2.44
C MET A 146 -16.82 13.15 -2.32
N GLY A 147 -17.19 12.73 -1.11
CA GLY A 147 -17.74 11.41 -0.83
C GLY A 147 -19.05 11.51 -0.06
N LYS A 148 -20.08 10.76 -0.44
CA LYS A 148 -21.29 10.61 0.40
C LYS A 148 -20.92 9.96 1.75
N HIS A 149 -20.01 9.00 1.69
CA HIS A 149 -19.45 8.30 2.85
C HIS A 149 -17.92 8.34 2.77
N ILE A 150 -17.28 8.71 3.87
CA ILE A 150 -15.82 8.73 3.97
C ILE A 150 -15.40 7.71 5.02
N ILE A 151 -14.49 6.81 4.63
CA ILE A 151 -13.98 5.74 5.49
C ILE A 151 -12.51 6.04 5.80
N ILE A 152 -12.20 6.14 7.09
CA ILE A 152 -10.85 6.36 7.59
C ILE A 152 -10.19 5.00 7.81
N ALA A 153 -9.17 4.67 7.00
CA ALA A 153 -8.41 3.43 7.06
C ALA A 153 -6.90 3.72 7.03
N THR A 154 -6.48 4.79 7.70
CA THR A 154 -5.13 5.37 7.63
C THR A 154 -4.05 4.53 8.29
N GLY A 155 -4.44 3.52 9.08
CA GLY A 155 -3.50 2.68 9.83
C GLY A 155 -2.92 3.38 11.05
N SER A 156 -1.66 3.09 11.35
CA SER A 156 -0.94 3.63 12.49
C SER A 156 0.49 4.00 12.09
N SER A 157 1.11 4.84 12.90
CA SER A 157 2.54 5.17 12.82
C SER A 157 3.26 4.69 14.08
N VAL A 158 4.58 4.60 14.02
CA VAL A 158 5.40 4.30 15.20
C VAL A 158 5.26 5.40 16.23
N ALA A 159 5.10 5.01 17.50
CA ALA A 159 5.17 5.95 18.62
C ALA A 159 6.63 6.28 18.89
N THR A 160 6.95 7.57 18.92
CA THR A 160 8.29 8.05 19.29
C THR A 160 8.34 8.30 20.79
N LEU A 161 9.44 7.92 21.42
CA LEU A 161 9.70 8.24 22.82
C LEU A 161 10.47 9.57 22.91
N PRO A 162 10.15 10.44 23.90
CA PRO A 162 10.93 11.66 24.13
C PRO A 162 12.40 11.33 24.36
N ASN A 163 13.30 12.09 23.74
CA ASN A 163 14.76 11.96 23.86
C ASN A 163 15.37 10.67 23.29
N ILE A 164 14.62 9.88 22.51
CA ILE A 164 15.16 8.73 21.77
C ILE A 164 15.00 9.03 20.28
N ASN A 165 16.13 9.27 19.62
CA ASN A 165 16.15 9.39 18.16
C ASN A 165 16.12 8.00 17.54
N ILE A 166 15.28 7.84 16.52
CA ILE A 166 15.25 6.62 15.68
C ILE A 166 16.18 6.88 14.50
N ASP A 167 17.21 6.04 14.35
CA ASP A 167 18.20 6.05 13.27
C ASP A 167 17.70 5.29 12.01
#